data_32fda999d185d48d71a9a0e3a10c08bd
#
_entry.id   32fda999d185d48d71a9a0e3a10c08bd
#
_cell.length_a   1.000
_cell.length_b   1.000
_cell.length_c   1.000
_cell.angle_alpha   90.00
_cell.angle_beta   90.00
_cell.angle_gamma   90.00
#
_symmetry.space_group_name_H-M   'P 1'
#
loop_
_entity.id
_entity.type
_entity.pdbx_description
1 polymer ?
#
loop_
_entity_poly.entity_id
_entity_poly.type
_entity_poly.pdbx_seq_one_letter_code
_entity_poly.pdbx_strand_id
1 'polypeptide(L)'
;MGFILQIMKIITHYFIRQLVAIFVMLLLVLTGLAWMVQIMSMMKFLLNYGVELSSFLGLTVLMVPFIVSIIVPFVTFIAVIFVYNKMISDNEITVMAASGLSPRQLAWPALRLAVVLTGIHLLLNLWIVPASQAKFYDTQWNLRYGLAHMKLQESAFTEMADGLVVYVDKVSGHDLSQVMLSDTRDEKSQMTIFAEKGKLIATARGLSIVMTNGALQAYNDTLTAGTFDSFDMDLNVADKSGNSVFKVRRIPTWTLIKTVATQDSQKQHKLMLAELCTRFLGPVMNLILAALCALILLRSSLLRRRASFAPAVAVGAMAAVMALFMSATNMIGSLTELGLMALAQMVALAGIMIALSKK
;
A
#
# COMPACT_ATOMS: atom_id res chain seq x y z
N MET A 1 21.45 -36.38 26.34
CA MET A 1 21.37 -35.02 25.71
C MET A 1 21.11 -35.11 24.20
N GLY A 2 21.72 -35.99 23.44
CA GLY A 2 21.49 -36.13 21.99
C GLY A 2 20.07 -36.54 21.60
N PHE A 3 19.42 -37.44 22.33
CA PHE A 3 18.07 -37.94 22.06
C PHE A 3 16.99 -36.83 22.16
N ILE A 4 17.08 -35.98 23.20
CA ILE A 4 16.16 -34.85 23.38
C ILE A 4 16.32 -33.83 22.26
N LEU A 5 17.54 -33.57 21.80
CA LEU A 5 17.82 -32.67 20.66
C LEU A 5 17.25 -33.19 19.34
N GLN A 6 17.27 -34.54 19.16
CA GLN A 6 16.73 -35.16 17.95
C GLN A 6 15.20 -35.12 17.93
N ILE A 7 14.55 -35.37 19.07
CA ILE A 7 13.10 -35.22 19.22
C ILE A 7 12.67 -33.76 19.00
N MET A 8 13.39 -32.78 19.55
CA MET A 8 13.11 -31.38 19.33
C MET A 8 13.22 -30.98 17.84
N LYS A 9 14.16 -31.54 17.08
CA LYS A 9 14.26 -31.27 15.64
C LYS A 9 13.03 -31.79 14.87
N ILE A 10 12.59 -33.02 15.18
CA ILE A 10 11.41 -33.61 14.53
C ILE A 10 10.15 -32.82 14.84
N ILE A 11 9.91 -32.49 16.10
CA ILE A 11 8.77 -31.69 16.54
C ILE A 11 8.80 -30.31 15.86
N THR A 12 9.94 -29.62 15.86
CA THR A 12 10.07 -28.30 15.22
C THR A 12 9.79 -28.37 13.72
N HIS A 13 10.28 -29.40 13.05
CA HIS A 13 10.03 -29.58 11.61
C HIS A 13 8.54 -29.81 11.31
N TYR A 14 7.87 -30.64 12.12
CA TYR A 14 6.44 -30.89 12.03
C TYR A 14 5.62 -29.57 12.16
N PHE A 15 5.89 -28.78 13.22
CA PHE A 15 5.24 -27.48 13.43
C PHE A 15 5.48 -26.52 12.27
N ILE A 16 6.74 -26.36 11.83
CA ILE A 16 7.08 -25.43 10.74
C ILE A 16 6.37 -25.84 9.45
N ARG A 17 6.31 -27.15 9.14
CA ARG A 17 5.62 -27.65 7.94
C ARG A 17 4.12 -27.28 7.98
N GLN A 18 3.44 -27.46 9.10
CA GLN A 18 2.03 -27.07 9.25
C GLN A 18 1.85 -25.57 9.16
N LEU A 19 2.69 -24.79 9.85
CA LEU A 19 2.64 -23.34 9.83
C LEU A 19 2.86 -22.78 8.43
N VAL A 20 3.85 -23.27 7.70
CA VAL A 20 4.14 -22.85 6.31
C VAL A 20 2.98 -23.21 5.38
N ALA A 21 2.43 -24.44 5.48
CA ALA A 21 1.32 -24.86 4.65
C ALA A 21 0.09 -23.97 4.82
N ILE A 22 -0.30 -23.70 6.07
CA ILE A 22 -1.44 -22.80 6.40
C ILE A 22 -1.12 -21.36 5.99
N PHE A 23 0.10 -20.88 6.26
CA PHE A 23 0.52 -19.53 5.87
C PHE A 23 0.42 -19.33 4.35
N VAL A 24 0.98 -20.23 3.55
CA VAL A 24 0.96 -20.12 2.08
C VAL A 24 -0.46 -20.21 1.56
N MET A 25 -1.28 -21.14 2.06
CA MET A 25 -2.68 -21.26 1.66
C MET A 25 -3.45 -19.97 1.96
N LEU A 26 -3.36 -19.44 3.17
CA LEU A 26 -4.04 -18.19 3.55
C LEU A 26 -3.52 -16.98 2.77
N LEU A 27 -2.20 -16.91 2.56
CA LEU A 27 -1.60 -15.83 1.78
C LEU A 27 -2.14 -15.79 0.35
N LEU A 28 -2.22 -16.95 -0.32
CA LEU A 28 -2.74 -17.04 -1.68
C LEU A 28 -4.22 -16.66 -1.74
N VAL A 29 -5.04 -17.19 -0.82
CA VAL A 29 -6.48 -16.92 -0.79
C VAL A 29 -6.75 -15.42 -0.51
N LEU A 30 -6.16 -14.87 0.55
CA LEU A 30 -6.40 -13.47 0.92
C LEU A 30 -5.81 -12.48 -0.09
N THR A 31 -4.63 -12.79 -0.65
CA THR A 31 -4.06 -11.98 -1.73
C THR A 31 -4.92 -12.02 -2.99
N GLY A 32 -5.43 -13.18 -3.36
CA GLY A 32 -6.33 -13.34 -4.51
C GLY A 32 -7.64 -12.55 -4.33
N LEU A 33 -8.26 -12.64 -3.14
CA LEU A 33 -9.46 -11.88 -2.82
C LEU A 33 -9.20 -10.37 -2.85
N ALA A 34 -8.12 -9.90 -2.23
CA ALA A 34 -7.76 -8.49 -2.22
C ALA A 34 -7.41 -7.97 -3.62
N TRP A 35 -6.72 -8.77 -4.43
CA TRP A 35 -6.44 -8.45 -5.83
C TRP A 35 -7.73 -8.37 -6.67
N MET A 36 -8.69 -9.26 -6.45
CA MET A 36 -10.00 -9.20 -7.11
C MET A 36 -10.74 -7.90 -6.78
N VAL A 37 -10.77 -7.50 -5.50
CA VAL A 37 -11.34 -6.21 -5.08
C VAL A 37 -10.61 -5.04 -5.75
N GLN A 38 -9.28 -5.12 -5.87
CA GLN A 38 -8.47 -4.09 -6.54
C GLN A 38 -8.81 -3.98 -8.03
N ILE A 39 -8.98 -5.10 -8.73
CA ILE A 39 -9.42 -5.13 -10.14
C ILE A 39 -10.77 -4.42 -10.26
N MET A 40 -11.74 -4.75 -9.40
CA MET A 40 -13.06 -4.12 -9.44
C MET A 40 -13.00 -2.61 -9.20
N SER A 41 -12.16 -2.16 -8.27
CA SER A 41 -11.98 -0.73 -7.98
C SER A 41 -11.40 0.04 -9.17
N MET A 42 -10.60 -0.62 -9.99
CA MET A 42 -9.97 -0.05 -11.19
C MET A 42 -10.78 -0.26 -12.48
N MET A 43 -11.94 -0.92 -12.42
CA MET A 43 -12.75 -1.21 -13.62
C MET A 43 -13.18 0.07 -14.35
N LYS A 44 -13.48 1.14 -13.59
CA LYS A 44 -13.79 2.46 -14.18
C LYS A 44 -12.66 3.00 -15.06
N PHE A 45 -11.41 2.72 -14.67
CA PHE A 45 -10.25 3.10 -15.48
C PHE A 45 -10.22 2.36 -16.82
N LEU A 46 -10.47 1.04 -16.80
CA LEU A 46 -10.56 0.24 -18.02
C LEU A 46 -11.66 0.76 -18.98
N LEU A 47 -12.87 0.99 -18.45
CA LEU A 47 -14.03 1.39 -19.24
C LEU A 47 -13.91 2.81 -19.79
N ASN A 48 -13.38 3.76 -18.97
CA ASN A 48 -13.30 5.16 -19.37
C ASN A 48 -12.19 5.46 -20.37
N TYR A 49 -11.10 4.68 -20.38
CA TYR A 49 -9.94 4.92 -21.23
C TYR A 49 -9.78 3.91 -22.35
N GLY A 50 -10.67 2.90 -22.48
CA GLY A 50 -10.60 1.89 -23.55
C GLY A 50 -9.30 1.09 -23.56
N VAL A 51 -8.69 0.90 -22.38
CA VAL A 51 -7.39 0.20 -22.24
C VAL A 51 -7.56 -1.26 -22.63
N GLU A 52 -6.62 -1.81 -23.40
CA GLU A 52 -6.60 -3.23 -23.71
C GLU A 52 -6.52 -4.09 -22.43
N LEU A 53 -7.30 -5.18 -22.38
CA LEU A 53 -7.40 -6.06 -21.21
C LEU A 53 -6.04 -6.60 -20.75
N SER A 54 -5.14 -6.93 -21.69
CA SER A 54 -3.77 -7.40 -21.41
C SER A 54 -2.96 -6.36 -20.62
N SER A 55 -2.98 -5.12 -21.08
CA SER A 55 -2.30 -3.98 -20.43
C SER A 55 -2.90 -3.67 -19.06
N PHE A 56 -4.23 -3.76 -18.95
CA PHE A 56 -4.94 -3.58 -17.68
C PHE A 56 -4.57 -4.67 -16.64
N LEU A 57 -4.56 -5.95 -17.04
CA LEU A 57 -4.13 -7.04 -16.17
C LEU A 57 -2.68 -6.88 -15.74
N GLY A 58 -1.79 -6.54 -16.69
CA GLY A 58 -0.38 -6.24 -16.37
C GLY A 58 -0.24 -5.12 -15.34
N LEU A 59 -1.06 -4.06 -15.46
CA LEU A 59 -1.09 -2.97 -14.51
C LEU A 59 -1.54 -3.43 -13.12
N THR A 60 -2.62 -4.22 -13.03
CA THR A 60 -3.13 -4.69 -11.73
C THR A 60 -2.20 -5.65 -11.01
N VAL A 61 -1.44 -6.49 -11.75
CA VAL A 61 -0.42 -7.39 -11.18
C VAL A 61 0.71 -6.60 -10.49
N LEU A 62 1.06 -5.42 -10.97
CA LEU A 62 2.07 -4.56 -10.31
C LEU A 62 1.65 -4.11 -8.90
N MET A 63 0.37 -4.19 -8.55
CA MET A 63 -0.10 -3.91 -7.18
C MET A 63 0.01 -5.10 -6.23
N VAL A 64 0.18 -6.32 -6.74
CA VAL A 64 0.23 -7.54 -5.91
C VAL A 64 1.31 -7.48 -4.82
N PRO A 65 2.57 -7.06 -5.08
CA PRO A 65 3.58 -6.98 -4.03
C PRO A 65 3.17 -6.06 -2.87
N PHE A 66 2.51 -4.95 -3.16
CA PHE A 66 1.98 -4.05 -2.14
C PHE A 66 0.85 -4.69 -1.33
N ILE A 67 -0.07 -5.39 -1.99
CA ILE A 67 -1.17 -6.13 -1.34
C ILE A 67 -0.59 -7.20 -0.40
N VAL A 68 0.37 -7.99 -0.87
CA VAL A 68 1.08 -9.00 -0.08
C VAL A 68 1.73 -8.39 1.16
N SER A 69 2.42 -7.26 1.01
CA SER A 69 3.07 -6.55 2.11
C SER A 69 2.09 -6.19 3.25
N ILE A 70 0.88 -5.75 2.91
CA ILE A 70 -0.15 -5.42 3.92
C ILE A 70 -0.68 -6.70 4.59
N ILE A 71 -0.85 -7.79 3.84
CA ILE A 71 -1.52 -9.00 4.28
C ILE A 71 -0.61 -9.88 5.14
N VAL A 72 0.70 -9.92 4.87
CA VAL A 72 1.67 -10.83 5.53
C VAL A 72 1.59 -10.81 7.07
N PRO A 73 1.53 -9.69 7.79
CA PRO A 73 1.44 -9.70 9.26
C PRO A 73 0.17 -10.38 9.78
N PHE A 74 -0.95 -10.14 9.10
CA PHE A 74 -2.25 -10.75 9.46
C PHE A 74 -2.25 -12.25 9.19
N VAL A 75 -1.74 -12.67 8.03
CA VAL A 75 -1.64 -14.11 7.67
C VAL A 75 -0.70 -14.84 8.61
N THR A 76 0.43 -14.23 8.98
CA THR A 76 1.36 -14.81 9.96
C THR A 76 0.65 -15.05 11.29
N PHE A 77 -0.11 -14.09 11.79
CA PHE A 77 -0.88 -14.23 13.02
C PHE A 77 -1.96 -15.32 12.90
N ILE A 78 -2.76 -15.29 11.81
CA ILE A 78 -3.85 -16.27 11.60
C ILE A 78 -3.28 -17.69 11.46
N ALA A 79 -2.15 -17.85 10.78
CA ALA A 79 -1.50 -19.17 10.66
C ALA A 79 -1.05 -19.70 12.02
N VAL A 80 -0.45 -18.84 12.85
CA VAL A 80 -0.02 -19.23 14.21
C VAL A 80 -1.23 -19.59 15.07
N ILE A 81 -2.30 -18.75 15.09
CA ILE A 81 -3.48 -19.03 15.90
C ILE A 81 -4.15 -20.34 15.47
N PHE A 82 -4.28 -20.57 14.16
CA PHE A 82 -4.94 -21.76 13.62
C PHE A 82 -4.18 -23.04 14.00
N VAL A 83 -2.87 -23.08 13.76
CA VAL A 83 -2.05 -24.26 14.03
C VAL A 83 -1.99 -24.55 15.53
N TYR A 84 -1.71 -23.54 16.36
CA TYR A 84 -1.62 -23.74 17.80
C TYR A 84 -2.96 -24.09 18.44
N ASN A 85 -4.05 -23.46 18.00
CA ASN A 85 -5.38 -23.81 18.48
C ASN A 85 -5.77 -25.26 18.13
N LYS A 86 -5.46 -25.71 16.91
CA LYS A 86 -5.64 -27.10 16.50
C LYS A 86 -4.86 -28.05 17.41
N MET A 87 -3.56 -27.80 17.60
CA MET A 87 -2.70 -28.65 18.42
C MET A 87 -3.09 -28.67 19.91
N ILE A 88 -3.68 -27.55 20.40
CA ILE A 88 -4.26 -27.50 21.76
C ILE A 88 -5.52 -28.38 21.81
N SER A 89 -6.40 -28.29 20.83
CA SER A 89 -7.63 -29.09 20.75
C SER A 89 -7.34 -30.58 20.61
N ASP A 90 -6.30 -30.95 19.88
CA ASP A 90 -5.85 -32.31 19.70
C ASP A 90 -4.98 -32.84 20.90
N ASN A 91 -4.84 -32.03 21.97
CA ASN A 91 -4.04 -32.27 23.17
C ASN A 91 -2.52 -32.47 22.91
N GLU A 92 -2.03 -32.22 21.70
CA GLU A 92 -0.62 -32.38 21.36
C GLU A 92 0.28 -31.48 22.22
N ILE A 93 -0.09 -30.21 22.40
CA ILE A 93 0.66 -29.25 23.25
C ILE A 93 0.66 -29.70 24.70
N THR A 94 -0.45 -30.25 25.21
CA THR A 94 -0.56 -30.75 26.57
C THR A 94 0.37 -31.90 26.82
N VAL A 95 0.45 -32.87 25.90
CA VAL A 95 1.34 -34.01 25.98
C VAL A 95 2.82 -33.59 25.90
N MET A 96 3.14 -32.68 25.00
CA MET A 96 4.50 -32.13 24.89
C MET A 96 4.92 -31.33 26.15
N ALA A 97 4.03 -30.58 26.76
CA ALA A 97 4.28 -29.89 28.02
C ALA A 97 4.47 -30.88 29.17
N ALA A 98 3.67 -31.97 29.22
CA ALA A 98 3.82 -33.04 30.20
C ALA A 98 5.14 -33.81 30.07
N SER A 99 5.71 -33.88 28.85
CA SER A 99 7.04 -34.46 28.61
C SER A 99 8.20 -33.50 28.98
N GLY A 100 7.91 -32.34 29.58
CA GLY A 100 8.90 -31.41 30.12
C GLY A 100 9.32 -30.27 29.19
N LEU A 101 8.64 -30.09 28.02
CA LEU A 101 8.93 -28.98 27.16
C LEU A 101 8.38 -27.65 27.75
N SER A 102 9.25 -26.64 27.78
CA SER A 102 8.85 -25.31 28.27
C SER A 102 8.00 -24.55 27.25
N PRO A 103 7.16 -23.58 27.69
CA PRO A 103 6.37 -22.75 26.77
C PRO A 103 7.22 -22.04 25.71
N ARG A 104 8.43 -21.64 26.08
CA ARG A 104 9.40 -21.03 25.16
C ARG A 104 9.84 -22.00 24.05
N GLN A 105 10.07 -23.27 24.39
CA GLN A 105 10.44 -24.30 23.40
C GLN A 105 9.28 -24.61 22.46
N LEU A 106 8.04 -24.60 22.97
CA LEU A 106 6.84 -24.78 22.17
C LEU A 106 6.56 -23.57 21.26
N ALA A 107 6.89 -22.34 21.68
CA ALA A 107 6.75 -21.13 20.85
C ALA A 107 7.83 -21.01 19.76
N TRP A 108 8.98 -21.67 19.92
CA TRP A 108 10.16 -21.49 19.08
C TRP A 108 9.93 -21.76 17.57
N PRO A 109 9.13 -22.75 17.13
CA PRO A 109 8.83 -22.97 15.72
C PRO A 109 8.10 -21.77 15.07
N ALA A 110 7.10 -21.18 15.76
CA ALA A 110 6.40 -20.00 15.27
C ALA A 110 7.32 -18.77 15.19
N LEU A 111 8.19 -18.59 16.19
CA LEU A 111 9.16 -17.51 16.20
C LEU A 111 10.19 -17.62 15.07
N ARG A 112 10.68 -18.84 14.80
CA ARG A 112 11.59 -19.09 13.66
C ARG A 112 10.94 -18.71 12.33
N LEU A 113 9.71 -19.17 12.11
CA LEU A 113 8.96 -18.80 10.92
C LEU A 113 8.76 -17.30 10.84
N ALA A 114 8.35 -16.66 11.93
CA ALA A 114 8.14 -15.21 11.97
C ALA A 114 9.43 -14.43 11.67
N VAL A 115 10.60 -14.86 12.14
CA VAL A 115 11.90 -14.22 11.80
C VAL A 115 12.17 -14.30 10.30
N VAL A 116 11.98 -15.49 9.69
CA VAL A 116 12.17 -15.67 8.25
C VAL A 116 11.20 -14.79 7.46
N LEU A 117 9.91 -14.79 7.85
CA LEU A 117 8.89 -13.96 7.21
C LEU A 117 9.17 -12.46 7.39
N THR A 118 9.70 -12.05 8.54
CA THR A 118 10.12 -10.65 8.78
C THR A 118 11.24 -10.26 7.82
N GLY A 119 12.22 -11.12 7.60
CA GLY A 119 13.29 -10.89 6.63
C GLY A 119 12.77 -10.76 5.20
N ILE A 120 11.93 -11.71 4.77
CA ILE A 120 11.29 -11.66 3.43
C ILE A 120 10.43 -10.41 3.27
N HIS A 121 9.63 -10.08 4.28
CA HIS A 121 8.76 -8.90 4.25
C HIS A 121 9.57 -7.58 4.22
N LEU A 122 10.70 -7.54 4.93
CA LEU A 122 11.61 -6.39 4.89
C LEU A 122 12.17 -6.19 3.46
N LEU A 123 12.67 -7.26 2.84
CA LEU A 123 13.15 -7.22 1.45
C LEU A 123 12.05 -6.77 0.48
N LEU A 124 10.84 -7.29 0.66
CA LEU A 124 9.67 -6.90 -0.12
C LEU A 124 9.41 -5.39 -0.01
N ASN A 125 9.38 -4.84 1.20
CA ASN A 125 9.07 -3.42 1.46
C ASN A 125 10.18 -2.46 1.04
N LEU A 126 11.45 -2.87 1.14
CA LEU A 126 12.57 -1.98 0.81
C LEU A 126 12.81 -1.85 -0.70
N TRP A 127 12.57 -2.94 -1.47
CA TRP A 127 12.94 -3.00 -2.89
C TRP A 127 11.76 -3.28 -3.82
N ILE A 128 11.02 -4.38 -3.59
CA ILE A 128 10.01 -4.84 -4.56
C ILE A 128 8.80 -3.91 -4.57
N VAL A 129 8.29 -3.53 -3.41
CA VAL A 129 7.11 -2.65 -3.31
C VAL A 129 7.37 -1.27 -3.93
N PRO A 130 8.45 -0.53 -3.61
CA PRO A 130 8.71 0.75 -4.26
C PRO A 130 8.89 0.65 -5.77
N ALA A 131 9.61 -0.37 -6.25
CA ALA A 131 9.84 -0.58 -7.68
C ALA A 131 8.55 -0.90 -8.44
N SER A 132 7.72 -1.80 -7.90
CA SER A 132 6.43 -2.14 -8.49
C SER A 132 5.46 -0.96 -8.49
N GLN A 133 5.42 -0.18 -7.40
CA GLN A 133 4.59 1.02 -7.30
C GLN A 133 5.05 2.11 -8.29
N ALA A 134 6.35 2.35 -8.44
CA ALA A 134 6.87 3.28 -9.43
C ALA A 134 6.43 2.89 -10.84
N LYS A 135 6.66 1.62 -11.21
CA LYS A 135 6.25 1.09 -12.53
C LYS A 135 4.74 1.13 -12.75
N PHE A 136 3.95 0.85 -11.69
CA PHE A 136 2.49 0.95 -11.73
C PHE A 136 2.05 2.36 -12.10
N TYR A 137 2.57 3.39 -11.40
CA TYR A 137 2.21 4.78 -11.66
C TYR A 137 2.69 5.26 -13.03
N ASP A 138 3.90 4.90 -13.44
CA ASP A 138 4.42 5.26 -14.77
C ASP A 138 3.57 4.63 -15.88
N THR A 139 3.20 3.36 -15.73
CA THR A 139 2.33 2.67 -16.70
C THR A 139 0.92 3.26 -16.70
N GLN A 140 0.33 3.49 -15.53
CA GLN A 140 -0.98 4.11 -15.41
C GLN A 140 -0.99 5.51 -16.02
N TRP A 141 0.08 6.29 -15.80
CA TRP A 141 0.27 7.61 -16.39
C TRP A 141 0.31 7.55 -17.90
N ASN A 142 1.16 6.68 -18.45
CA ASN A 142 1.28 6.51 -19.90
C ASN A 142 -0.03 6.05 -20.55
N LEU A 143 -0.76 5.14 -19.91
CA LEU A 143 -2.08 4.71 -20.41
C LEU A 143 -3.12 5.83 -20.33
N ARG A 144 -3.15 6.59 -19.25
CA ARG A 144 -4.11 7.70 -19.05
C ARG A 144 -3.88 8.82 -20.06
N TYR A 145 -2.64 9.23 -20.25
CA TYR A 145 -2.30 10.40 -21.08
C TYR A 145 -1.94 10.04 -22.49
N GLY A 146 -1.39 8.84 -22.75
CA GLY A 146 -1.20 8.34 -24.10
C GLY A 146 -2.51 8.13 -24.87
N LEU A 147 -3.60 7.84 -24.14
CA LEU A 147 -4.93 7.64 -24.72
C LEU A 147 -5.85 8.88 -24.57
N ALA A 148 -5.35 9.97 -24.02
CA ALA A 148 -6.17 11.16 -23.79
C ALA A 148 -6.69 11.79 -25.09
N HIS A 149 -5.94 11.67 -26.19
CA HIS A 149 -6.41 12.11 -27.52
C HIS A 149 -7.59 11.27 -28.03
N MET A 150 -7.72 10.00 -27.63
CA MET A 150 -8.87 9.16 -27.98
C MET A 150 -10.17 9.55 -27.26
N LYS A 151 -10.07 10.32 -26.19
CA LYS A 151 -11.24 10.82 -25.45
C LYS A 151 -11.86 12.04 -26.12
N LEU A 152 -11.09 12.77 -26.91
CA LEU A 152 -11.59 13.91 -27.69
C LEU A 152 -12.36 13.38 -28.89
N GLN A 153 -13.67 13.63 -28.89
CA GLN A 153 -14.53 13.34 -30.03
C GLN A 153 -14.51 14.53 -30.99
N GLU A 154 -14.35 14.25 -32.28
CA GLU A 154 -14.43 15.27 -33.33
C GLU A 154 -15.82 15.90 -33.36
N SER A 155 -15.84 17.22 -33.51
CA SER A 155 -17.06 18.03 -33.60
C SER A 155 -18.01 17.88 -32.40
N ALA A 156 -17.48 17.56 -31.21
CA ALA A 156 -18.26 17.39 -29.98
C ALA A 156 -17.62 18.10 -28.78
N PHE A 157 -18.47 18.55 -27.86
CA PHE A 157 -18.01 19.03 -26.55
C PHE A 157 -17.67 17.85 -25.66
N THR A 158 -16.42 17.79 -25.22
CA THR A 158 -15.94 16.74 -24.33
C THR A 158 -15.57 17.35 -22.98
N GLU A 159 -16.20 16.90 -21.92
CA GLU A 159 -15.82 17.25 -20.55
C GLU A 159 -14.58 16.47 -20.15
N MET A 160 -13.45 17.15 -20.00
CA MET A 160 -12.18 16.56 -19.63
C MET A 160 -12.04 16.40 -18.12
N ALA A 161 -12.63 17.31 -17.36
CA ALA A 161 -12.74 17.30 -15.90
C ALA A 161 -13.93 18.19 -15.49
N ASP A 162 -14.39 18.07 -14.22
CA ASP A 162 -15.47 18.90 -13.68
C ASP A 162 -15.16 20.38 -13.92
N GLY A 163 -15.98 21.04 -14.75
CA GLY A 163 -15.81 22.45 -15.11
C GLY A 163 -14.74 22.75 -16.17
N LEU A 164 -14.20 21.73 -16.87
CA LEU A 164 -13.29 21.90 -18.00
C LEU A 164 -13.85 21.22 -19.24
N VAL A 165 -14.34 22.00 -20.18
CA VAL A 165 -14.94 21.51 -21.41
C VAL A 165 -14.04 21.88 -22.59
N VAL A 166 -13.76 20.91 -23.45
CA VAL A 166 -12.96 21.08 -24.67
C VAL A 166 -13.83 20.69 -25.88
N TYR A 167 -13.87 21.53 -26.87
CA TYR A 167 -14.41 21.25 -28.18
C TYR A 167 -13.28 21.24 -29.21
N VAL A 168 -13.29 20.27 -30.11
CA VAL A 168 -12.31 20.18 -31.21
C VAL A 168 -13.06 19.82 -32.47
N ASP A 169 -12.82 20.52 -33.56
CA ASP A 169 -13.44 20.20 -34.86
C ASP A 169 -12.82 18.93 -35.48
N LYS A 170 -11.49 18.85 -35.55
CA LYS A 170 -10.76 17.70 -36.10
C LYS A 170 -9.60 17.30 -35.19
N VAL A 171 -9.40 15.97 -35.05
CA VAL A 171 -8.31 15.37 -34.25
C VAL A 171 -7.43 14.56 -35.20
N SER A 172 -6.16 14.91 -35.35
CA SER A 172 -5.16 14.17 -36.13
C SER A 172 -4.00 13.77 -35.23
N GLY A 173 -4.16 12.63 -34.53
CA GLY A 173 -3.19 12.18 -33.52
C GLY A 173 -3.11 13.16 -32.34
N HIS A 174 -2.01 13.89 -32.22
CA HIS A 174 -1.82 14.90 -31.17
C HIS A 174 -2.14 16.34 -31.62
N ASP A 175 -2.36 16.55 -32.90
CA ASP A 175 -2.68 17.84 -33.47
C ASP A 175 -4.20 18.03 -33.56
N LEU A 176 -4.66 19.16 -33.08
CA LEU A 176 -6.07 19.56 -32.98
C LEU A 176 -6.33 20.76 -33.86
N SER A 177 -7.47 20.81 -34.53
CA SER A 177 -7.90 21.95 -35.35
C SER A 177 -9.17 22.55 -34.77
N GLN A 178 -9.23 23.88 -34.75
CA GLN A 178 -10.35 24.67 -34.21
C GLN A 178 -10.74 24.22 -32.79
N VAL A 179 -9.89 24.58 -31.85
CA VAL A 179 -10.04 24.23 -30.43
C VAL A 179 -10.78 25.35 -29.70
N MET A 180 -11.85 24.97 -29.01
CA MET A 180 -12.47 25.82 -28.00
C MET A 180 -12.31 25.14 -26.64
N LEU A 181 -11.80 25.87 -25.65
CA LEU A 181 -11.61 25.40 -24.30
C LEU A 181 -12.31 26.35 -23.32
N SER A 182 -13.19 25.80 -22.50
CA SER A 182 -13.87 26.55 -21.43
C SER A 182 -13.45 25.99 -20.09
N ASP A 183 -12.84 26.82 -19.25
CA ASP A 183 -12.42 26.50 -17.89
C ASP A 183 -13.28 27.30 -16.89
N THR A 184 -14.14 26.59 -16.20
CA THR A 184 -15.02 27.12 -15.14
C THR A 184 -14.72 26.51 -13.77
N ARG A 185 -13.52 25.92 -13.60
CA ARG A 185 -13.09 25.24 -12.36
C ARG A 185 -12.93 26.21 -11.18
N ASP A 186 -12.67 27.49 -11.47
CA ASP A 186 -12.66 28.58 -10.49
C ASP A 186 -13.84 29.50 -10.78
N GLU A 187 -14.81 29.54 -9.86
CA GLU A 187 -16.01 30.42 -10.00
C GLU A 187 -15.65 31.89 -10.15
N LYS A 188 -14.52 32.31 -9.61
CA LYS A 188 -14.06 33.72 -9.66
C LYS A 188 -13.25 34.07 -10.90
N SER A 189 -12.73 33.04 -11.62
CA SER A 189 -11.88 33.24 -12.78
C SER A 189 -12.26 32.24 -13.87
N GLN A 190 -13.34 32.57 -14.60
CA GLN A 190 -13.79 31.78 -15.73
C GLN A 190 -13.04 32.20 -16.99
N MET A 191 -12.61 31.25 -17.80
CA MET A 191 -11.84 31.52 -19.00
C MET A 191 -12.33 30.67 -20.16
N THR A 192 -12.51 31.31 -21.32
CA THR A 192 -12.80 30.61 -22.58
C THR A 192 -11.74 31.01 -23.62
N ILE A 193 -11.17 30.01 -24.25
CA ILE A 193 -10.09 30.16 -25.23
C ILE A 193 -10.56 29.56 -26.56
N PHE A 194 -10.31 30.29 -27.64
CA PHE A 194 -10.53 29.86 -29.01
C PHE A 194 -9.19 29.87 -29.73
N ALA A 195 -8.84 28.79 -30.44
CA ALA A 195 -7.58 28.71 -31.20
C ALA A 195 -7.78 27.98 -32.53
N GLU A 196 -7.06 28.41 -33.56
CA GLU A 196 -7.08 27.74 -34.85
C GLU A 196 -6.44 26.35 -34.80
N LYS A 197 -5.35 26.23 -34.00
CA LYS A 197 -4.61 24.97 -33.85
C LYS A 197 -4.30 24.71 -32.39
N GLY A 198 -4.35 23.45 -32.00
CA GLY A 198 -3.93 22.98 -30.70
C GLY A 198 -3.05 21.76 -30.82
N LYS A 199 -2.16 21.55 -29.87
CA LYS A 199 -1.35 20.33 -29.76
C LYS A 199 -1.40 19.80 -28.34
N LEU A 200 -1.81 18.55 -28.22
CA LEU A 200 -1.81 17.84 -26.94
C LEU A 200 -0.40 17.35 -26.61
N ILE A 201 0.13 17.78 -25.48
CA ILE A 201 1.46 17.39 -24.98
C ILE A 201 1.31 16.78 -23.60
N ALA A 202 1.83 15.57 -23.41
CA ALA A 202 1.96 14.96 -22.08
C ALA A 202 3.18 15.56 -21.39
N THR A 203 2.97 16.27 -20.28
CA THR A 203 4.02 16.85 -19.45
C THR A 203 4.18 16.07 -18.14
N ALA A 204 5.26 16.28 -17.40
CA ALA A 204 5.46 15.67 -16.09
C ALA A 204 4.37 16.09 -15.06
N ARG A 205 3.59 17.14 -15.34
CA ARG A 205 2.53 17.66 -14.48
C ARG A 205 1.12 17.20 -14.89
N GLY A 206 0.96 16.64 -16.09
CA GLY A 206 -0.33 16.24 -16.64
C GLY A 206 -0.38 16.41 -18.14
N LEU A 207 -1.56 16.62 -18.63
CA LEU A 207 -1.83 16.93 -20.03
C LEU A 207 -1.84 18.45 -20.20
N SER A 208 -1.08 18.97 -21.16
CA SER A 208 -1.13 20.36 -21.60
C SER A 208 -1.66 20.46 -23.01
N ILE A 209 -2.40 21.49 -23.32
CA ILE A 209 -2.71 21.91 -24.69
C ILE A 209 -1.90 23.17 -25.00
N VAL A 210 -1.04 23.08 -25.99
CA VAL A 210 -0.41 24.25 -26.61
C VAL A 210 -1.31 24.70 -27.74
N MET A 211 -1.89 25.89 -27.64
CA MET A 211 -2.79 26.50 -28.61
C MET A 211 -2.06 27.60 -29.36
N THR A 212 -2.30 27.71 -30.66
CA THR A 212 -1.69 28.73 -31.51
C THR A 212 -2.74 29.47 -32.32
N ASN A 213 -2.50 30.77 -32.52
CA ASN A 213 -3.37 31.69 -33.23
C ASN A 213 -4.79 31.71 -32.63
N GLY A 214 -4.97 32.44 -31.52
CA GLY A 214 -6.24 32.38 -30.84
C GLY A 214 -6.65 33.66 -30.13
N ALA A 215 -7.83 33.59 -29.55
CA ALA A 215 -8.41 34.60 -28.70
C ALA A 215 -8.77 34.04 -27.33
N LEU A 216 -8.53 34.80 -26.29
CA LEU A 216 -8.84 34.50 -24.91
C LEU A 216 -9.92 35.46 -24.41
N GLN A 217 -10.93 34.94 -23.74
CA GLN A 217 -11.91 35.69 -22.98
C GLN A 217 -11.85 35.21 -21.53
N ALA A 218 -11.50 36.12 -20.62
CA ALA A 218 -11.46 35.82 -19.18
C ALA A 218 -12.46 36.71 -18.46
N TYR A 219 -13.23 36.13 -17.57
CA TYR A 219 -14.12 36.84 -16.67
C TYR A 219 -13.59 36.74 -15.25
N ASN A 220 -13.15 37.90 -14.72
CA ASN A 220 -12.65 38.08 -13.37
C ASN A 220 -13.20 39.41 -12.85
N ASP A 221 -14.47 39.43 -12.42
CA ASP A 221 -15.29 40.59 -12.11
C ASP A 221 -15.50 41.58 -13.31
N THR A 222 -14.58 41.58 -14.26
CA THR A 222 -14.66 42.33 -15.53
C THR A 222 -14.30 41.40 -16.68
N LEU A 223 -14.99 41.57 -17.82
CA LEU A 223 -14.69 40.82 -19.04
C LEU A 223 -13.42 41.39 -19.70
N THR A 224 -12.40 40.55 -19.75
CA THR A 224 -11.15 40.86 -20.48
C THR A 224 -11.04 39.95 -21.69
N ALA A 225 -10.80 40.54 -22.85
CA ALA A 225 -10.56 39.82 -24.10
C ALA A 225 -9.21 40.19 -24.69
N GLY A 226 -8.48 39.21 -25.22
CA GLY A 226 -7.18 39.41 -25.86
C GLY A 226 -6.93 38.35 -26.94
N THR A 227 -5.95 38.61 -27.80
CA THR A 227 -5.45 37.66 -28.81
C THR A 227 -4.07 37.22 -28.41
N PHE A 228 -3.69 35.99 -28.81
CA PHE A 228 -2.38 35.41 -28.54
C PHE A 228 -1.86 34.65 -29.75
N ASP A 229 -0.54 34.62 -29.93
CA ASP A 229 0.12 33.84 -30.96
C ASP A 229 0.35 32.38 -30.47
N SER A 230 0.65 32.22 -29.18
CA SER A 230 0.79 30.90 -28.53
C SER A 230 0.35 30.99 -27.08
N PHE A 231 -0.42 30.01 -26.64
CA PHE A 231 -0.90 29.88 -25.25
C PHE A 231 -0.78 28.42 -24.81
N ASP A 232 -0.08 28.20 -23.71
CA ASP A 232 0.07 26.87 -23.10
C ASP A 232 -0.83 26.78 -21.86
N MET A 233 -1.74 25.80 -21.89
CA MET A 233 -2.64 25.57 -20.79
C MET A 233 -2.49 24.17 -20.24
N ASP A 234 -2.12 24.08 -18.97
CA ASP A 234 -2.16 22.83 -18.22
C ASP A 234 -3.64 22.43 -18.00
N LEU A 235 -4.08 21.39 -18.67
CA LEU A 235 -5.43 20.85 -18.48
C LEU A 235 -5.62 20.28 -17.08
N ASN A 236 -4.52 20.04 -16.39
CA ASN A 236 -4.38 19.56 -15.02
C ASN A 236 -5.55 18.63 -14.60
N VAL A 237 -5.85 17.68 -15.49
CA VAL A 237 -6.78 16.57 -15.24
C VAL A 237 -6.19 15.66 -14.15
N ALA A 238 -4.98 16.03 -13.68
CA ALA A 238 -4.35 15.39 -12.55
C ALA A 238 -5.26 15.58 -11.35
N ASP A 239 -5.86 14.46 -10.96
CA ASP A 239 -6.56 14.29 -9.71
C ASP A 239 -6.06 15.26 -8.64
N LYS A 240 -6.89 16.22 -8.23
CA LYS A 240 -6.70 16.94 -6.96
C LYS A 240 -6.62 15.93 -5.79
N SER A 241 -7.06 14.71 -6.01
CA SER A 241 -6.92 13.54 -5.14
C SER A 241 -5.63 12.75 -5.33
N GLY A 242 -4.66 13.23 -6.11
CA GLY A 242 -3.32 12.62 -6.17
C GLY A 242 -2.73 12.57 -4.78
N ASN A 243 -3.24 11.59 -4.03
CA ASN A 243 -2.99 11.36 -2.62
C ASN A 243 -1.47 11.45 -2.43
N SER A 244 -1.01 12.48 -1.76
CA SER A 244 0.43 12.74 -1.53
C SER A 244 1.15 11.51 -0.95
N VAL A 245 0.40 10.64 -0.28
CA VAL A 245 0.84 9.32 0.23
C VAL A 245 1.29 8.40 -0.91
N PHE A 246 0.53 8.32 -2.01
CA PHE A 246 0.92 7.47 -3.15
C PHE A 246 2.18 7.98 -3.85
N LYS A 247 2.39 9.30 -3.90
CA LYS A 247 3.61 9.89 -4.45
C LYS A 247 4.85 9.48 -3.66
N VAL A 248 4.75 9.37 -2.33
CA VAL A 248 5.87 8.98 -1.46
C VAL A 248 6.20 7.49 -1.58
N ARG A 249 5.20 6.62 -1.73
CA ARG A 249 5.40 5.15 -1.82
C ARG A 249 6.23 4.70 -3.02
N ARG A 250 6.16 5.41 -4.14
CA ARG A 250 6.95 5.09 -5.36
C ARG A 250 8.43 5.49 -5.28
N ILE A 251 8.81 6.29 -4.28
CA ILE A 251 10.19 6.74 -4.13
C ILE A 251 11.04 5.57 -3.64
N PRO A 252 12.17 5.25 -4.30
CA PRO A 252 13.11 4.24 -3.83
C PRO A 252 13.54 4.54 -2.39
N THR A 253 13.69 3.50 -1.57
CA THR A 253 13.95 3.68 -0.13
C THR A 253 15.19 4.52 0.15
N TRP A 254 16.27 4.33 -0.62
CA TRP A 254 17.50 5.10 -0.48
C TRP A 254 17.29 6.60 -0.77
N THR A 255 16.57 6.91 -1.83
CA THR A 255 16.22 8.29 -2.18
C THR A 255 15.31 8.90 -1.12
N LEU A 256 14.33 8.12 -0.61
CA LEU A 256 13.43 8.57 0.44
C LEU A 256 14.18 8.98 1.71
N ILE A 257 15.17 8.18 2.15
CA ILE A 257 16.01 8.50 3.32
C ILE A 257 16.78 9.82 3.12
N LYS A 258 17.35 10.04 1.93
CA LYS A 258 18.05 11.28 1.61
C LYS A 258 17.12 12.49 1.58
N THR A 259 15.96 12.33 0.94
CA THR A 259 15.01 13.43 0.73
C THR A 259 14.33 13.87 2.03
N VAL A 260 14.10 12.95 2.98
CA VAL A 260 13.55 13.29 4.30
C VAL A 260 14.40 14.32 5.03
N ALA A 261 15.73 14.22 4.93
CA ALA A 261 16.65 15.14 5.60
C ALA A 261 16.64 16.58 5.02
N THR A 262 16.21 16.74 3.75
CA THR A 262 16.26 18.02 3.01
C THR A 262 14.89 18.64 2.75
N GLN A 263 13.80 17.98 3.23
CA GLN A 263 12.43 18.40 2.93
C GLN A 263 11.95 19.51 3.86
N ASP A 264 11.69 20.71 3.31
CA ASP A 264 11.19 21.87 4.06
C ASP A 264 9.68 21.81 4.37
N SER A 265 8.89 21.16 3.51
CA SER A 265 7.45 21.05 3.71
C SER A 265 7.09 20.09 4.83
N GLN A 266 6.58 20.61 5.95
CA GLN A 266 6.19 19.83 7.13
C GLN A 266 5.19 18.71 6.82
N LYS A 267 4.23 18.93 5.91
CA LYS A 267 3.26 17.92 5.50
C LYS A 267 3.90 16.77 4.73
N GLN A 268 4.82 17.07 3.78
CA GLN A 268 5.52 16.05 3.02
C GLN A 268 6.51 15.29 3.90
N HIS A 269 7.22 16.00 4.78
CA HIS A 269 8.13 15.41 5.75
C HIS A 269 7.43 14.33 6.61
N LYS A 270 6.27 14.64 7.19
CA LYS A 270 5.46 13.67 7.95
C LYS A 270 5.08 12.43 7.14
N LEU A 271 4.65 12.61 5.89
CA LEU A 271 4.29 11.49 5.02
C LEU A 271 5.49 10.60 4.68
N MET A 272 6.66 11.20 4.47
CA MET A 272 7.90 10.45 4.21
C MET A 272 8.35 9.66 5.43
N LEU A 273 8.25 10.25 6.63
CA LEU A 273 8.55 9.56 7.89
C LEU A 273 7.59 8.40 8.17
N ALA A 274 6.29 8.60 7.97
CA ALA A 274 5.30 7.54 8.12
C ALA A 274 5.55 6.37 7.16
N GLU A 275 5.95 6.67 5.91
CA GLU A 275 6.31 5.65 4.94
C GLU A 275 7.59 4.90 5.35
N LEU A 276 8.64 5.59 5.83
CA LEU A 276 9.85 4.95 6.35
C LEU A 276 9.52 4.06 7.54
N CYS A 277 8.68 4.54 8.48
CA CYS A 277 8.20 3.74 9.59
C CYS A 277 7.55 2.44 9.10
N THR A 278 6.64 2.54 8.15
CA THR A 278 5.94 1.37 7.60
C THR A 278 6.89 0.40 6.92
N ARG A 279 7.91 0.89 6.19
CA ARG A 279 8.89 0.03 5.50
C ARG A 279 9.80 -0.73 6.45
N PHE A 280 10.28 -0.09 7.52
CA PHE A 280 11.23 -0.71 8.45
C PHE A 280 10.55 -1.41 9.63
N LEU A 281 9.56 -0.76 10.24
CA LEU A 281 8.93 -1.26 11.45
C LEU A 281 7.70 -2.15 11.17
N GLY A 282 7.05 -1.98 10.01
CA GLY A 282 5.95 -2.85 9.58
C GLY A 282 6.31 -4.34 9.57
N PRO A 283 7.44 -4.76 8.97
CA PRO A 283 7.87 -6.16 8.99
C PRO A 283 8.10 -6.73 10.39
N VAL A 284 8.53 -5.93 11.36
CA VAL A 284 8.74 -6.36 12.75
C VAL A 284 7.44 -6.81 13.40
N MET A 285 6.29 -6.31 12.92
CA MET A 285 4.97 -6.75 13.39
C MET A 285 4.74 -8.24 13.22
N ASN A 286 5.31 -8.88 12.18
CA ASN A 286 5.19 -10.34 12.02
C ASN A 286 5.71 -11.07 13.27
N LEU A 287 6.85 -10.63 13.78
CA LEU A 287 7.49 -11.24 14.93
C LEU A 287 6.72 -10.96 16.23
N ILE A 288 6.29 -9.71 16.43
CA ILE A 288 5.52 -9.30 17.61
C ILE A 288 4.19 -10.06 17.66
N LEU A 289 3.45 -10.11 16.56
CA LEU A 289 2.14 -10.77 16.51
C LEU A 289 2.24 -12.28 16.67
N ALA A 290 3.22 -12.92 16.05
CA ALA A 290 3.47 -14.35 16.23
C ALA A 290 3.84 -14.69 17.67
N ALA A 291 4.71 -13.88 18.31
CA ALA A 291 5.13 -14.06 19.70
C ALA A 291 3.97 -13.84 20.66
N LEU A 292 3.17 -12.79 20.45
CA LEU A 292 1.99 -12.47 21.25
C LEU A 292 0.93 -13.57 21.17
N CYS A 293 0.65 -14.06 19.96
CA CYS A 293 -0.27 -15.16 19.73
C CYS A 293 0.18 -16.45 20.46
N ALA A 294 1.45 -16.83 20.28
CA ALA A 294 2.02 -17.99 20.96
C ALA A 294 1.95 -17.84 22.50
N LEU A 295 2.27 -16.65 23.03
CA LEU A 295 2.18 -16.38 24.47
C LEU A 295 0.76 -16.59 25.01
N ILE A 296 -0.24 -15.99 24.35
CA ILE A 296 -1.65 -16.06 24.81
C ILE A 296 -2.15 -17.51 24.76
N LEU A 297 -1.93 -18.21 23.62
CA LEU A 297 -2.44 -19.56 23.44
C LEU A 297 -1.75 -20.57 24.36
N LEU A 298 -0.44 -20.53 24.50
CA LEU A 298 0.30 -21.47 25.34
C LEU A 298 0.01 -21.26 26.82
N ARG A 299 -0.10 -20.01 27.29
CA ARG A 299 -0.48 -19.75 28.69
C ARG A 299 -1.89 -20.18 29.02
N SER A 300 -2.84 -19.93 28.12
CA SER A 300 -4.23 -20.34 28.36
C SER A 300 -4.41 -21.85 28.40
N SER A 301 -3.68 -22.59 27.55
CA SER A 301 -3.73 -24.05 27.52
C SER A 301 -3.16 -24.69 28.81
N LEU A 302 -2.06 -24.15 29.31
CA LEU A 302 -1.40 -24.63 30.53
C LEU A 302 -2.20 -24.34 31.80
N LEU A 303 -2.96 -23.23 31.84
CA LEU A 303 -3.77 -22.83 32.99
C LEU A 303 -5.16 -23.50 33.06
N ARG A 304 -5.54 -24.34 32.09
CA ARG A 304 -6.84 -25.07 31.99
C ARG A 304 -8.10 -24.23 32.16
N ARG A 305 -8.00 -22.93 32.43
CA ARG A 305 -9.07 -22.09 32.95
C ARG A 305 -9.55 -21.04 31.94
N ARG A 306 -9.81 -21.33 30.73
CA ARG A 306 -10.39 -20.45 29.67
C ARG A 306 -9.80 -20.73 28.29
N ALA A 307 -9.40 -21.97 28.02
CA ALA A 307 -8.80 -22.34 26.73
C ALA A 307 -9.70 -21.97 25.51
N SER A 308 -11.03 -22.03 25.70
CA SER A 308 -12.02 -21.71 24.64
C SER A 308 -12.03 -20.24 24.22
N PHE A 309 -11.66 -19.30 25.12
CA PHE A 309 -11.64 -17.87 24.80
C PHE A 309 -10.26 -17.34 24.35
N ALA A 310 -9.23 -18.16 24.44
CA ALA A 310 -7.87 -17.74 24.10
C ALA A 310 -7.71 -17.25 22.67
N PRO A 311 -8.29 -17.89 21.64
CA PRO A 311 -8.24 -17.39 20.28
C PRO A 311 -8.90 -16.01 20.12
N ALA A 312 -10.05 -15.77 20.76
CA ALA A 312 -10.73 -14.47 20.73
C ALA A 312 -9.89 -13.37 21.40
N VAL A 313 -9.27 -13.68 22.55
CA VAL A 313 -8.35 -12.75 23.23
C VAL A 313 -7.14 -12.44 22.35
N ALA A 314 -6.58 -13.44 21.66
CA ALA A 314 -5.46 -13.23 20.76
C ALA A 314 -5.83 -12.32 19.59
N VAL A 315 -7.02 -12.51 18.98
CA VAL A 315 -7.53 -11.65 17.90
C VAL A 315 -7.76 -10.22 18.40
N GLY A 316 -8.35 -10.04 19.57
CA GLY A 316 -8.53 -8.71 20.17
C GLY A 316 -7.20 -8.01 20.46
N ALA A 317 -6.20 -8.75 20.97
CA ALA A 317 -4.85 -8.24 21.20
C ALA A 317 -4.14 -7.86 19.88
N MET A 318 -4.29 -8.68 18.82
CA MET A 318 -3.79 -8.34 17.50
C MET A 318 -4.40 -7.04 16.97
N ALA A 319 -5.74 -6.91 17.05
CA ALA A 319 -6.44 -5.71 16.59
C ALA A 319 -5.97 -4.47 17.37
N ALA A 320 -5.79 -4.56 18.70
CA ALA A 320 -5.28 -3.47 19.51
C ALA A 320 -3.84 -3.07 19.13
N VAL A 321 -2.95 -4.04 18.97
CA VAL A 321 -1.55 -3.79 18.58
C VAL A 321 -1.48 -3.16 17.20
N MET A 322 -2.26 -3.65 16.23
CA MET A 322 -2.31 -3.07 14.88
C MET A 322 -2.90 -1.66 14.87
N ALA A 323 -3.98 -1.40 15.64
CA ALA A 323 -4.56 -0.08 15.76
C ALA A 323 -3.56 0.92 16.38
N LEU A 324 -2.84 0.52 17.42
CA LEU A 324 -1.80 1.32 18.04
C LEU A 324 -0.65 1.61 17.05
N PHE A 325 -0.21 0.61 16.31
CA PHE A 325 0.82 0.79 15.29
C PHE A 325 0.39 1.78 14.21
N MET A 326 -0.83 1.61 13.67
CA MET A 326 -1.38 2.51 12.65
C MET A 326 -1.57 3.95 13.17
N SER A 327 -2.06 4.10 14.41
CA SER A 327 -2.21 5.41 15.03
C SER A 327 -0.86 6.09 15.25
N ALA A 328 0.12 5.37 15.76
CA ALA A 328 1.46 5.88 16.00
C ALA A 328 2.14 6.31 14.68
N THR A 329 2.01 5.52 13.60
CA THR A 329 2.57 5.89 12.27
C THR A 329 1.99 7.18 11.73
N ASN A 330 0.71 7.46 11.98
CA ASN A 330 0.06 8.71 11.54
C ASN A 330 0.45 9.93 12.39
N MET A 331 0.96 9.72 13.60
CA MET A 331 1.37 10.80 14.50
C MET A 331 2.85 11.19 14.34
N ILE A 332 3.65 10.36 13.66
CA ILE A 332 5.09 10.61 13.49
C ILE A 332 5.34 11.93 12.76
N GLY A 333 6.07 12.84 13.42
CA GLY A 333 6.47 14.13 12.88
C GLY A 333 7.98 14.36 12.88
N SER A 334 8.76 13.46 13.53
CA SER A 334 10.20 13.60 13.66
C SER A 334 10.94 12.24 13.62
N LEU A 335 12.22 12.26 13.29
CA LEU A 335 13.08 11.06 13.34
C LEU A 335 13.24 10.51 14.76
N THR A 336 13.17 11.36 15.77
CA THR A 336 13.22 10.95 17.18
C THR A 336 12.00 10.09 17.56
N GLU A 337 10.81 10.46 17.11
CA GLU A 337 9.58 9.69 17.33
C GLU A 337 9.62 8.33 16.61
N LEU A 338 10.21 8.28 15.41
CA LEU A 338 10.44 7.01 14.71
C LEU A 338 11.38 6.10 15.52
N GLY A 339 12.45 6.66 16.08
CA GLY A 339 13.37 5.95 16.98
C GLY A 339 12.68 5.44 18.25
N LEU A 340 11.83 6.27 18.87
CA LEU A 340 11.04 5.88 20.04
C LEU A 340 10.07 4.74 19.73
N MET A 341 9.44 4.77 18.57
CA MET A 341 8.54 3.69 18.14
C MET A 341 9.29 2.38 17.89
N ALA A 342 10.49 2.43 17.32
CA ALA A 342 11.36 1.27 17.16
C ALA A 342 11.75 0.69 18.53
N LEU A 343 12.13 1.53 19.49
CA LEU A 343 12.42 1.11 20.85
C LEU A 343 11.21 0.49 21.54
N ALA A 344 10.02 1.08 21.39
CA ALA A 344 8.79 0.52 21.94
C ALA A 344 8.49 -0.89 21.40
N GLN A 345 8.70 -1.14 20.11
CA GLN A 345 8.56 -2.47 19.53
C GLN A 345 9.59 -3.47 20.09
N MET A 346 10.84 -3.05 20.24
CA MET A 346 11.89 -3.90 20.82
C MET A 346 11.58 -4.25 22.28
N VAL A 347 11.12 -3.27 23.05
CA VAL A 347 10.73 -3.48 24.47
C VAL A 347 9.51 -4.41 24.56
N ALA A 348 8.50 -4.22 23.70
CA ALA A 348 7.34 -5.09 23.64
C ALA A 348 7.74 -6.54 23.31
N LEU A 349 8.59 -6.74 22.32
CA LEU A 349 9.10 -8.05 21.94
C LEU A 349 9.90 -8.70 23.09
N ALA A 350 10.80 -7.94 23.71
CA ALA A 350 11.58 -8.42 24.87
C ALA A 350 10.65 -8.81 26.04
N GLY A 351 9.65 -8.00 26.34
CA GLY A 351 8.65 -8.30 27.37
C GLY A 351 7.88 -9.59 27.10
N ILE A 352 7.44 -9.81 25.84
CA ILE A 352 6.78 -11.06 25.42
C ILE A 352 7.73 -12.25 25.57
N MET A 353 8.99 -12.12 25.17
CA MET A 353 9.99 -13.19 25.27
C MET A 353 10.32 -13.54 26.73
N ILE A 354 10.40 -12.54 27.62
CA ILE A 354 10.56 -12.74 29.06
C ILE A 354 9.31 -13.43 29.62
N ALA A 355 8.13 -13.02 29.22
CA ALA A 355 6.89 -13.66 29.64
C ALA A 355 6.80 -15.13 29.22
N LEU A 356 7.29 -15.48 28.01
CA LEU A 356 7.39 -16.87 27.53
C LEU A 356 8.44 -17.69 28.31
N SER A 357 9.44 -17.05 28.91
CA SER A 357 10.50 -17.75 29.67
C SER A 357 10.10 -18.03 31.12
N LYS A 358 9.15 -17.28 31.68
CA LYS A 358 8.63 -17.54 33.05
C LYS A 358 7.74 -18.78 33.03
N LYS A 359 8.09 -19.75 33.91
CA LYS A 359 7.33 -20.99 34.15
C LYS A 359 5.92 -20.73 34.68
#